data_7c549eab0c590f5239e46315ab20bce6
#
_entry.id   7c549eab0c590f5239e46315ab20bce6
#
_cell.length_a   1.000
_cell.length_b   1.000
_cell.length_c   1.000
_cell.angle_alpha   90.00
_cell.angle_beta   90.00
_cell.angle_gamma   90.00
#
_symmetry.space_group_name_H-M   'P 1'
#
loop_
_entity.id
_entity.type
_entity.pdbx_description
1 polymer ?
#
loop_
_entity_poly.entity_id
_entity_poly.type
_entity_poly.pdbx_seq_one_letter_code
_entity_poly.pdbx_strand_id
1 'polypeptide(L)'
;MKILVVGSSGYIGRQVVKHLAEQGAQVVGFDLVTESQPTGAGVTFVRGNMTNLEEVMAAIVDHGVQRIVALGYFMTPLLAPECRDLLNAARVNIIGVTNLFEAARLVHLQRVIFASTVGIFGHQDAYGPELINEETEPHAPKSLYGLMKLVNNAMAERYTKTYGIQVVKVHSTAVIGPGNTAFSRRMIQFPALGKPGFGNWPSSGPRNIVGVSDIAQLYAKMAIADEVKHDTYMGTGPSPTGREIADIVKRYLPEAEITFDEKARVPAWNFDNSRAVHEFKWKIRSVEEMVLDEINGTRQAAGLSPLTRSRSD
;
A
#
# COMPACT_ATOMS: atom_id res chain seq x y z
N MET A 1 10.41 -1.21 21.58
CA MET A 1 10.93 -0.99 20.20
C MET A 1 10.33 0.30 19.66
N LYS A 2 11.14 1.17 19.04
CA LYS A 2 10.68 2.40 18.38
C LYS A 2 10.76 2.29 16.87
N ILE A 3 9.68 2.64 16.20
CA ILE A 3 9.52 2.46 14.74
C ILE A 3 9.15 3.81 14.12
N LEU A 4 9.92 4.24 13.12
CA LEU A 4 9.62 5.41 12.30
C LEU A 4 8.66 4.98 11.17
N VAL A 5 7.51 5.63 11.06
CA VAL A 5 6.58 5.43 9.93
C VAL A 5 6.62 6.68 9.06
N VAL A 6 7.28 6.59 7.92
CA VAL A 6 7.39 7.67 6.94
C VAL A 6 6.19 7.65 6.01
N GLY A 7 5.50 8.77 5.87
CA GLY A 7 4.18 8.83 5.22
C GLY A 7 3.05 8.44 6.19
N SER A 8 3.22 8.74 7.48
CA SER A 8 2.32 8.33 8.56
C SER A 8 0.91 8.93 8.48
N SER A 9 0.74 10.10 7.87
CA SER A 9 -0.55 10.73 7.62
C SER A 9 -1.25 10.22 6.35
N GLY A 10 -0.54 9.43 5.55
CA GLY A 10 -1.05 8.85 4.31
C GLY A 10 -2.08 7.74 4.52
N TYR A 11 -2.70 7.30 3.43
CA TYR A 11 -3.77 6.30 3.40
C TYR A 11 -3.41 4.99 4.13
N ILE A 12 -2.26 4.38 3.78
CA ILE A 12 -1.77 3.17 4.44
C ILE A 12 -1.09 3.51 5.76
N GLY A 13 -0.33 4.61 5.81
CA GLY A 13 0.48 4.99 6.97
C GLY A 13 -0.31 5.13 8.26
N ARG A 14 -1.49 5.75 8.21
CA ARG A 14 -2.38 5.88 9.37
C ARG A 14 -2.79 4.53 9.96
N GLN A 15 -3.05 3.54 9.11
CA GLN A 15 -3.41 2.20 9.55
C GLN A 15 -2.21 1.44 10.11
N VAL A 16 -1.01 1.64 9.53
CA VAL A 16 0.24 1.06 10.09
C VAL A 16 0.52 1.62 11.47
N VAL A 17 0.43 2.95 11.66
CA VAL A 17 0.60 3.56 12.99
C VAL A 17 -0.40 3.00 14.00
N LYS A 18 -1.67 2.86 13.60
CA LYS A 18 -2.72 2.26 14.45
C LYS A 18 -2.35 0.84 14.86
N HIS A 19 -2.04 -0.04 13.90
CA HIS A 19 -1.69 -1.44 14.19
C HIS A 19 -0.43 -1.59 15.04
N LEU A 20 0.58 -0.74 14.83
CA LEU A 20 1.78 -0.74 15.66
C LEU A 20 1.50 -0.31 17.10
N ALA A 21 0.70 0.75 17.28
CA ALA A 21 0.31 1.24 18.59
C ALA A 21 -0.54 0.20 19.37
N GLU A 22 -1.49 -0.46 18.70
CA GLU A 22 -2.31 -1.54 19.25
C GLU A 22 -1.46 -2.75 19.71
N GLN A 23 -0.29 -2.95 19.12
CA GLN A 23 0.67 -3.98 19.50
C GLN A 23 1.70 -3.50 20.53
N GLY A 24 1.52 -2.30 21.09
CA GLY A 24 2.38 -1.75 22.15
C GLY A 24 3.73 -1.22 21.66
N ALA A 25 3.94 -1.08 20.35
CA ALA A 25 5.13 -0.45 19.82
C ALA A 25 5.11 1.08 20.06
N GLN A 26 6.29 1.68 20.27
CA GLN A 26 6.42 3.13 20.21
C GLN A 26 6.58 3.56 18.76
N VAL A 27 5.74 4.47 18.31
CA VAL A 27 5.70 4.92 16.93
C VAL A 27 6.10 6.37 16.81
N VAL A 28 7.03 6.65 15.92
CA VAL A 28 7.36 8.01 15.47
C VAL A 28 6.76 8.17 14.07
N GLY A 29 5.64 8.90 13.98
CA GLY A 29 5.06 9.27 12.69
C GLY A 29 5.88 10.41 12.08
N PHE A 30 6.23 10.28 10.79
CA PHE A 30 6.99 11.29 10.05
C PHE A 30 6.27 11.62 8.74
N ASP A 31 5.86 12.87 8.60
CA ASP A 31 5.14 13.35 7.41
C ASP A 31 5.23 14.87 7.26
N LEU A 32 4.95 15.39 6.06
CA LEU A 32 4.78 16.82 5.82
C LEU A 32 3.42 17.34 6.33
N VAL A 33 2.40 16.48 6.31
CA VAL A 33 1.01 16.81 6.63
C VAL A 33 0.74 16.56 8.11
N THR A 34 0.20 17.56 8.78
CA THR A 34 -0.07 17.52 10.22
C THR A 34 -1.54 17.30 10.58
N GLU A 35 -2.47 17.59 9.69
CA GLU A 35 -3.90 17.63 9.99
C GLU A 35 -4.58 16.25 10.14
N SER A 36 -3.96 15.20 9.63
CA SER A 36 -4.56 13.84 9.61
C SER A 36 -3.72 12.82 10.36
N GLN A 37 -3.00 13.25 11.39
CA GLN A 37 -2.09 12.37 12.11
C GLN A 37 -2.83 11.39 13.00
N PRO A 38 -2.41 10.12 12.99
CA PRO A 38 -2.89 9.18 13.97
C PRO A 38 -2.37 9.58 15.37
N THR A 39 -3.30 9.63 16.32
CA THR A 39 -3.01 9.89 17.73
C THR A 39 -3.21 8.62 18.54
N GLY A 40 -2.49 8.47 19.65
CA GLY A 40 -2.62 7.32 20.52
C GLY A 40 -1.50 7.22 21.55
N ALA A 41 -1.68 6.34 22.52
CA ALA A 41 -0.62 6.03 23.49
C ALA A 41 0.61 5.47 22.76
N GLY A 42 1.80 6.02 23.07
CA GLY A 42 3.04 5.58 22.42
C GLY A 42 3.27 6.11 21.00
N VAL A 43 2.42 7.04 20.51
CA VAL A 43 2.58 7.67 19.20
C VAL A 43 3.11 9.11 19.40
N THR A 44 4.25 9.38 18.77
CA THR A 44 4.82 10.73 18.64
C THR A 44 4.82 11.12 17.19
N PHE A 45 4.58 12.38 16.88
CA PHE A 45 4.63 12.86 15.50
C PHE A 45 5.77 13.87 15.30
N VAL A 46 6.46 13.72 14.18
CA VAL A 46 7.51 14.62 13.70
C VAL A 46 7.13 15.12 12.31
N ARG A 47 6.94 16.42 12.17
CA ARG A 47 6.81 17.03 10.86
C ARG A 47 8.17 17.08 10.18
N GLY A 48 8.27 16.50 8.97
CA GLY A 48 9.53 16.53 8.23
C GLY A 48 9.38 16.08 6.79
N ASN A 49 10.40 16.40 6.01
CA ASN A 49 10.48 16.11 4.59
C ASN A 49 11.51 14.99 4.33
N MET A 50 11.06 13.85 3.83
CA MET A 50 11.95 12.72 3.50
C MET A 50 13.00 13.06 2.42
N THR A 51 12.81 14.13 1.64
CA THR A 51 13.81 14.58 0.66
C THR A 51 14.97 15.34 1.30
N ASN A 52 14.88 15.66 2.60
CA ASN A 52 15.94 16.22 3.39
C ASN A 52 16.54 15.15 4.33
N LEU A 53 17.77 14.72 4.03
CA LEU A 53 18.44 13.67 4.81
C LEU A 53 18.64 14.08 6.26
N GLU A 54 18.93 15.36 6.54
CA GLU A 54 19.16 15.86 7.90
C GLU A 54 17.89 15.74 8.76
N GLU A 55 16.72 16.07 8.19
CA GLU A 55 15.44 15.93 8.89
C GLU A 55 15.10 14.45 9.19
N VAL A 56 15.40 13.55 8.24
CA VAL A 56 15.25 12.10 8.44
C VAL A 56 16.19 11.61 9.55
N MET A 57 17.45 12.02 9.51
CA MET A 57 18.46 11.65 10.51
C MET A 57 18.09 12.18 11.90
N ALA A 58 17.66 13.43 12.02
CA ALA A 58 17.19 14.00 13.27
C ALA A 58 16.01 13.20 13.85
N ALA A 59 15.00 12.88 13.02
CA ALA A 59 13.85 12.07 13.46
C ALA A 59 14.27 10.69 13.99
N ILE A 60 15.30 10.07 13.40
CA ILE A 60 15.81 8.78 13.85
C ILE A 60 16.60 8.89 15.15
N VAL A 61 17.55 9.82 15.20
CA VAL A 61 18.50 9.94 16.32
C VAL A 61 17.81 10.50 17.56
N ASP A 62 17.08 11.61 17.44
CA ASP A 62 16.44 12.30 18.57
C ASP A 62 15.37 11.43 19.24
N HIS A 63 14.76 10.53 18.48
CA HIS A 63 13.74 9.62 19.02
C HIS A 63 14.26 8.21 19.30
N GLY A 64 15.51 7.88 18.99
CA GLY A 64 16.08 6.55 19.20
C GLY A 64 15.35 5.46 18.40
N VAL A 65 15.05 5.74 17.13
CA VAL A 65 14.39 4.82 16.20
C VAL A 65 15.27 3.61 15.92
N GLN A 66 14.68 2.44 15.84
CA GLN A 66 15.37 1.17 15.59
C GLN A 66 15.04 0.57 14.21
N ARG A 67 13.86 0.86 13.66
CA ARG A 67 13.37 0.36 12.36
C ARG A 67 12.54 1.42 11.66
N ILE A 68 12.46 1.32 10.33
CA ILE A 68 11.67 2.22 9.48
C ILE A 68 10.60 1.44 8.72
N VAL A 69 9.38 2.00 8.64
CA VAL A 69 8.37 1.61 7.65
C VAL A 69 8.22 2.77 6.66
N ALA A 70 8.71 2.56 5.43
CA ALA A 70 8.81 3.57 4.38
C ALA A 70 7.61 3.49 3.44
N LEU A 71 6.60 4.33 3.67
CA LEU A 71 5.36 4.40 2.90
C LEU A 71 5.20 5.70 2.12
N GLY A 72 6.00 6.74 2.45
CA GLY A 72 5.95 8.04 1.78
C GLY A 72 6.26 7.91 0.29
N TYR A 73 5.34 8.34 -0.57
CA TYR A 73 5.48 8.26 -2.02
C TYR A 73 4.54 9.24 -2.74
N PHE A 74 5.04 9.89 -3.78
CA PHE A 74 4.29 10.82 -4.61
C PHE A 74 3.69 10.09 -5.82
N MET A 75 2.49 9.54 -5.65
CA MET A 75 1.90 8.58 -6.59
C MET A 75 0.89 9.21 -7.56
N THR A 76 0.00 10.06 -7.07
CA THR A 76 -1.18 10.52 -7.83
C THR A 76 -0.85 11.14 -9.19
N PRO A 77 0.15 12.03 -9.33
CA PRO A 77 0.51 12.59 -10.63
C PRO A 77 1.08 11.58 -11.62
N LEU A 78 1.64 10.47 -11.15
CA LEU A 78 2.26 9.44 -11.98
C LEU A 78 1.26 8.43 -12.54
N LEU A 79 0.03 8.44 -12.02
CA LEU A 79 -1.09 7.61 -12.51
C LEU A 79 -1.92 8.33 -13.58
N ALA A 80 -1.76 9.66 -13.70
CA ALA A 80 -2.44 10.44 -14.72
C ALA A 80 -1.66 10.36 -16.06
N PRO A 81 -2.33 10.32 -17.21
CA PRO A 81 -1.67 10.29 -18.52
C PRO A 81 -0.70 11.46 -18.74
N GLU A 82 -1.03 12.62 -18.17
CA GLU A 82 -0.22 13.85 -18.34
C GLU A 82 1.02 13.89 -17.44
N CYS A 83 1.18 12.94 -16.51
CA CYS A 83 2.36 12.83 -15.63
C CYS A 83 2.90 14.19 -15.14
N ARG A 84 2.07 14.95 -14.42
CA ARG A 84 2.44 16.30 -13.97
C ARG A 84 3.46 16.26 -12.84
N ASP A 85 4.30 17.29 -12.77
CA ASP A 85 5.27 17.52 -11.68
C ASP A 85 6.28 16.37 -11.51
N LEU A 86 6.89 15.94 -12.61
CA LEU A 86 7.88 14.84 -12.63
C LEU A 86 9.12 15.15 -11.78
N LEU A 87 9.54 16.41 -11.70
CA LEU A 87 10.70 16.78 -10.90
C LEU A 87 10.46 16.51 -9.40
N ASN A 88 9.30 16.90 -8.89
CA ASN A 88 8.93 16.61 -7.50
C ASN A 88 8.72 15.11 -7.26
N ALA A 89 8.13 14.41 -8.24
CA ALA A 89 8.02 12.95 -8.18
C ALA A 89 9.40 12.28 -8.06
N ALA A 90 10.39 12.70 -8.86
CA ALA A 90 11.74 12.18 -8.78
C ALA A 90 12.41 12.51 -7.44
N ARG A 91 12.25 13.74 -6.94
CA ARG A 91 12.77 14.15 -5.62
C ARG A 91 12.21 13.29 -4.48
N VAL A 92 10.90 13.13 -4.42
CA VAL A 92 10.26 12.35 -3.36
C VAL A 92 10.54 10.86 -3.55
N ASN A 93 10.30 10.34 -4.75
CA ASN A 93 10.27 8.90 -4.99
C ASN A 93 11.66 8.27 -5.13
N ILE A 94 12.63 9.01 -5.63
CA ILE A 94 14.00 8.49 -5.78
C ILE A 94 14.89 9.03 -4.65
N ILE A 95 15.06 10.34 -4.56
CA ILE A 95 15.97 10.92 -3.56
C ILE A 95 15.42 10.68 -2.15
N GLY A 96 14.13 10.95 -1.91
CA GLY A 96 13.53 10.74 -0.59
C GLY A 96 13.60 9.30 -0.11
N VAL A 97 13.29 8.32 -0.98
CA VAL A 97 13.41 6.90 -0.61
C VAL A 97 14.87 6.52 -0.36
N THR A 98 15.82 7.03 -1.19
CA THR A 98 17.26 6.80 -0.96
C THR A 98 17.72 7.37 0.38
N ASN A 99 17.25 8.55 0.76
CA ASN A 99 17.57 9.14 2.06
C ASN A 99 17.17 8.24 3.24
N LEU A 100 16.05 7.49 3.13
CA LEU A 100 15.65 6.54 4.17
C LEU A 100 16.61 5.36 4.27
N PHE A 101 17.08 4.83 3.14
CA PHE A 101 18.07 3.75 3.12
C PHE A 101 19.44 4.24 3.62
N GLU A 102 19.83 5.45 3.19
CA GLU A 102 21.09 6.05 3.61
C GLU A 102 21.11 6.41 5.10
N ALA A 103 20.03 6.99 5.62
CA ALA A 103 19.88 7.25 7.04
C ALA A 103 19.98 5.95 7.85
N ALA A 104 19.28 4.88 7.40
CA ALA A 104 19.38 3.57 8.04
C ALA A 104 20.82 3.02 8.06
N ARG A 105 21.58 3.23 6.97
CA ARG A 105 23.00 2.85 6.88
C ARG A 105 23.86 3.64 7.85
N LEU A 106 23.70 4.96 7.88
CA LEU A 106 24.54 5.85 8.68
C LEU A 106 24.38 5.62 10.18
N VAL A 107 23.20 5.24 10.65
CA VAL A 107 22.93 4.98 12.07
C VAL A 107 22.80 3.48 12.40
N HIS A 108 23.16 2.61 11.47
CA HIS A 108 23.17 1.15 11.64
C HIS A 108 21.81 0.58 12.09
N LEU A 109 20.70 1.04 11.48
CA LEU A 109 19.38 0.46 11.78
C LEU A 109 19.32 -1.00 11.32
N GLN A 110 18.56 -1.80 12.04
CA GLN A 110 18.40 -3.22 11.73
C GLN A 110 17.64 -3.46 10.43
N ARG A 111 16.56 -2.68 10.21
CA ARG A 111 15.61 -2.99 9.13
C ARG A 111 14.85 -1.77 8.62
N VAL A 112 14.66 -1.74 7.31
CA VAL A 112 13.72 -0.84 6.63
C VAL A 112 12.68 -1.69 5.90
N ILE A 113 11.39 -1.51 6.20
CA ILE A 113 10.30 -2.11 5.44
C ILE A 113 9.88 -1.10 4.37
N PHE A 114 10.03 -1.45 3.09
CA PHE A 114 9.76 -0.54 1.97
C PHE A 114 8.51 -0.97 1.20
N ALA A 115 7.58 -0.04 1.03
CA ALA A 115 6.39 -0.25 0.20
C ALA A 115 6.75 -0.20 -1.28
N SER A 116 6.93 -1.36 -1.89
CA SER A 116 7.02 -1.56 -3.33
C SER A 116 5.62 -1.82 -3.92
N THR A 117 5.52 -2.38 -5.11
CA THR A 117 4.25 -2.57 -5.83
C THR A 117 4.31 -3.74 -6.80
N VAL A 118 3.18 -4.44 -6.97
CA VAL A 118 3.00 -5.39 -8.09
C VAL A 118 2.90 -4.67 -9.45
N GLY A 119 2.76 -3.34 -9.48
CA GLY A 119 2.77 -2.55 -10.70
C GLY A 119 4.07 -2.65 -11.51
N ILE A 120 5.13 -3.21 -10.94
CA ILE A 120 6.40 -3.53 -11.63
C ILE A 120 6.22 -4.66 -12.64
N PHE A 121 5.26 -5.56 -12.45
CA PHE A 121 5.02 -6.72 -13.32
C PHE A 121 4.22 -6.37 -14.60
N GLY A 122 3.51 -5.23 -14.63
CA GLY A 122 2.75 -4.81 -15.81
C GLY A 122 1.46 -5.60 -16.03
N HIS A 123 1.37 -6.37 -17.11
CA HIS A 123 0.16 -7.08 -17.51
C HIS A 123 0.32 -8.60 -17.42
N GLN A 124 -0.78 -9.31 -17.09
CA GLN A 124 -0.78 -10.77 -16.89
C GLN A 124 -0.36 -11.55 -18.14
N ASP A 125 -0.70 -11.08 -19.31
CA ASP A 125 -0.39 -11.75 -20.58
C ASP A 125 1.12 -11.96 -20.84
N ALA A 126 1.98 -11.21 -20.17
CA ALA A 126 3.43 -11.41 -20.20
C ALA A 126 3.89 -12.66 -19.40
N TYR A 127 3.05 -13.17 -18.49
CA TYR A 127 3.37 -14.30 -17.60
C TYR A 127 2.52 -15.54 -17.87
N GLY A 128 1.53 -15.45 -18.78
CA GLY A 128 0.62 -16.56 -19.03
C GLY A 128 -0.22 -16.92 -17.80
N PRO A 129 -0.52 -18.23 -17.60
CA PRO A 129 -1.31 -18.70 -16.47
C PRO A 129 -0.51 -18.89 -15.18
N GLU A 130 0.80 -18.71 -15.20
CA GLU A 130 1.68 -18.99 -14.07
C GLU A 130 1.48 -18.01 -12.92
N LEU A 131 1.76 -18.49 -11.69
CA LEU A 131 1.77 -17.67 -10.49
C LEU A 131 3.01 -16.77 -10.49
N ILE A 132 2.79 -15.50 -10.28
CA ILE A 132 3.86 -14.51 -10.08
C ILE A 132 4.21 -14.50 -8.60
N ASN A 133 5.46 -14.77 -8.28
CA ASN A 133 5.99 -14.79 -6.93
C ASN A 133 7.19 -13.84 -6.77
N GLU A 134 7.83 -13.88 -5.62
CA GLU A 134 8.94 -13.00 -5.28
C GLU A 134 10.21 -13.25 -6.12
N GLU A 135 10.32 -14.41 -6.75
CA GLU A 135 11.46 -14.81 -7.62
C GLU A 135 11.18 -14.48 -9.11
N THR A 136 9.94 -14.11 -9.44
CA THR A 136 9.56 -13.79 -10.81
C THR A 136 10.19 -12.46 -11.25
N GLU A 137 10.93 -12.47 -12.34
CA GLU A 137 11.49 -11.25 -12.89
C GLU A 137 10.39 -10.34 -13.48
N PRO A 138 10.35 -9.05 -13.11
CA PRO A 138 9.39 -8.13 -13.67
C PRO A 138 9.67 -7.86 -15.15
N HIS A 139 8.69 -8.07 -16.01
CA HIS A 139 8.71 -7.49 -17.35
C HIS A 139 8.48 -5.98 -17.26
N ALA A 140 8.97 -5.22 -18.26
CA ALA A 140 8.98 -3.76 -18.22
C ALA A 140 7.65 -3.14 -17.75
N PRO A 141 7.65 -2.39 -16.65
CA PRO A 141 6.44 -1.74 -16.13
C PRO A 141 5.91 -0.73 -17.15
N LYS A 142 4.58 -0.59 -17.23
CA LYS A 142 3.91 0.27 -18.21
C LYS A 142 3.71 1.70 -17.71
N SER A 143 4.01 1.98 -16.45
CA SER A 143 3.86 3.29 -15.86
C SER A 143 5.17 3.81 -15.29
N LEU A 144 5.33 5.14 -15.29
CA LEU A 144 6.47 5.78 -14.64
C LEU A 144 6.53 5.47 -13.14
N TYR A 145 5.37 5.31 -12.50
CA TYR A 145 5.28 4.83 -11.13
C TYR A 145 5.98 3.47 -10.94
N GLY A 146 5.66 2.50 -11.78
CA GLY A 146 6.29 1.17 -11.74
C GLY A 146 7.79 1.22 -12.02
N LEU A 147 8.22 2.05 -12.98
CA LEU A 147 9.64 2.26 -13.28
C LEU A 147 10.40 2.83 -12.07
N MET A 148 9.86 3.86 -11.41
CA MET A 148 10.48 4.42 -10.22
C MET A 148 10.55 3.38 -9.07
N LYS A 149 9.53 2.53 -8.92
CA LYS A 149 9.56 1.44 -7.93
C LYS A 149 10.62 0.38 -8.27
N LEU A 150 10.85 0.06 -9.53
CA LEU A 150 11.97 -0.82 -9.93
C LEU A 150 13.33 -0.22 -9.58
N VAL A 151 13.54 1.07 -9.81
CA VAL A 151 14.75 1.77 -9.38
C VAL A 151 14.93 1.64 -7.87
N ASN A 152 13.87 1.89 -7.09
CA ASN A 152 13.94 1.75 -5.62
C ASN A 152 14.23 0.30 -5.19
N ASN A 153 13.66 -0.71 -5.86
CA ASN A 153 13.94 -2.11 -5.58
C ASN A 153 15.41 -2.47 -5.81
N ALA A 154 15.98 -2.01 -6.93
CA ALA A 154 17.40 -2.22 -7.24
C ALA A 154 18.32 -1.54 -6.20
N MET A 155 17.95 -0.33 -5.76
CA MET A 155 18.66 0.36 -4.68
C MET A 155 18.54 -0.40 -3.35
N ALA A 156 17.36 -0.85 -2.98
CA ALA A 156 17.12 -1.65 -1.77
C ALA A 156 18.03 -2.89 -1.74
N GLU A 157 18.11 -3.62 -2.86
CA GLU A 157 19.00 -4.77 -2.98
C GLU A 157 20.47 -4.41 -2.82
N ARG A 158 20.90 -3.29 -3.41
CA ARG A 158 22.27 -2.81 -3.27
C ARG A 158 22.59 -2.46 -1.81
N TYR A 159 21.68 -1.77 -1.11
CA TYR A 159 21.86 -1.45 0.31
C TYR A 159 21.96 -2.71 1.17
N THR A 160 21.11 -3.71 0.92
CA THR A 160 21.16 -4.99 1.63
C THR A 160 22.47 -5.73 1.34
N LYS A 161 22.82 -5.92 0.08
CA LYS A 161 24.00 -6.72 -0.31
C LYS A 161 25.33 -6.06 0.03
N THR A 162 25.42 -4.73 -0.07
CA THR A 162 26.68 -4.00 0.09
C THR A 162 26.92 -3.53 1.51
N TYR A 163 25.85 -3.09 2.20
CA TYR A 163 25.98 -2.45 3.52
C TYR A 163 25.37 -3.27 4.65
N GLY A 164 24.78 -4.42 4.37
CA GLY A 164 24.23 -5.32 5.39
C GLY A 164 22.97 -4.80 6.10
N ILE A 165 22.29 -3.79 5.53
CA ILE A 165 21.03 -3.31 6.08
C ILE A 165 19.91 -4.12 5.48
N GLN A 166 19.07 -4.74 6.29
CA GLN A 166 17.91 -5.44 5.76
C GLN A 166 16.86 -4.45 5.23
N VAL A 167 16.75 -4.32 3.91
CA VAL A 167 15.66 -3.58 3.25
C VAL A 167 14.66 -4.56 2.69
N VAL A 168 13.52 -4.71 3.37
CA VAL A 168 12.44 -5.64 3.01
C VAL A 168 11.47 -4.93 2.06
N LYS A 169 11.36 -5.44 0.85
CA LYS A 169 10.43 -4.95 -0.18
C LYS A 169 9.09 -5.67 -0.05
N VAL A 170 7.99 -4.93 0.03
CA VAL A 170 6.64 -5.49 0.01
C VAL A 170 5.95 -5.07 -1.27
N HIS A 171 5.74 -6.01 -2.19
CA HIS A 171 5.04 -5.77 -3.46
C HIS A 171 3.53 -5.73 -3.22
N SER A 172 3.03 -4.58 -2.81
CA SER A 172 1.60 -4.38 -2.54
C SER A 172 0.80 -4.25 -3.84
N THR A 173 -0.41 -4.81 -3.82
CA THR A 173 -1.38 -4.71 -4.92
C THR A 173 -2.29 -3.47 -4.79
N ALA A 174 -3.41 -3.45 -5.53
CA ALA A 174 -4.42 -2.41 -5.40
C ALA A 174 -5.05 -2.45 -4.00
N VAL A 175 -4.78 -1.43 -3.21
CA VAL A 175 -5.26 -1.32 -1.84
C VAL A 175 -6.64 -0.67 -1.85
N ILE A 176 -7.65 -1.33 -1.24
CA ILE A 176 -9.01 -0.83 -1.11
C ILE A 176 -9.38 -0.60 0.35
N GLY A 177 -10.37 0.26 0.59
CA GLY A 177 -10.89 0.56 1.92
C GLY A 177 -11.15 2.05 2.15
N PRO A 178 -11.58 2.44 3.35
CA PRO A 178 -11.95 3.81 3.67
C PRO A 178 -10.82 4.82 3.41
N GLY A 179 -11.14 5.89 2.67
CA GLY A 179 -10.20 6.96 2.37
C GLY A 179 -9.31 6.73 1.15
N ASN A 180 -9.52 5.67 0.38
CA ASN A 180 -8.82 5.46 -0.88
C ASN A 180 -9.16 6.57 -1.89
N THR A 181 -8.15 7.05 -2.61
CA THR A 181 -8.32 8.12 -3.61
C THR A 181 -8.04 7.65 -5.04
N ALA A 182 -7.63 6.39 -5.22
CA ALA A 182 -7.16 5.89 -6.51
C ALA A 182 -8.11 4.82 -7.10
N PHE A 183 -7.77 3.55 -6.93
CA PHE A 183 -8.33 2.42 -7.66
C PHE A 183 -9.84 2.24 -7.48
N SER A 184 -10.30 2.12 -6.25
CA SER A 184 -11.69 1.78 -5.93
C SER A 184 -12.63 2.97 -5.87
N ARG A 185 -12.11 4.20 -5.91
CA ARG A 185 -12.91 5.41 -5.78
C ARG A 185 -14.10 5.44 -6.72
N ARG A 186 -13.87 5.20 -8.01
CA ARG A 186 -14.94 5.20 -9.01
C ARG A 186 -15.84 3.97 -8.92
N MET A 187 -15.26 2.82 -8.57
CA MET A 187 -15.96 1.55 -8.55
C MET A 187 -16.83 1.33 -7.31
N ILE A 188 -16.38 1.82 -6.15
CA ILE A 188 -17.01 1.55 -4.86
C ILE A 188 -17.53 2.83 -4.19
N GLN A 189 -16.67 3.88 -4.08
CA GLN A 189 -17.06 5.07 -3.34
C GLN A 189 -18.11 5.91 -4.07
N PHE A 190 -18.06 6.02 -5.41
CA PHE A 190 -19.07 6.73 -6.17
C PHE A 190 -20.44 6.09 -5.98
N PRO A 191 -20.66 4.78 -6.18
CA PRO A 191 -21.91 4.13 -5.85
C PRO A 191 -22.35 4.32 -4.39
N ALA A 192 -21.41 4.25 -3.43
CA ALA A 192 -21.72 4.48 -2.02
C ALA A 192 -22.30 5.88 -1.73
N LEU A 193 -22.08 6.84 -2.63
CA LEU A 193 -22.58 8.21 -2.61
C LEU A 193 -23.71 8.47 -3.64
N GLY A 194 -24.32 7.42 -4.20
CA GLY A 194 -25.40 7.53 -5.19
C GLY A 194 -24.94 8.03 -6.57
N LYS A 195 -23.65 7.89 -6.92
CA LYS A 195 -23.10 8.29 -8.22
C LYS A 195 -22.82 7.07 -9.08
N PRO A 196 -22.88 7.16 -10.42
CA PRO A 196 -22.51 6.06 -11.31
C PRO A 196 -21.05 5.59 -11.07
N GLY A 197 -20.88 4.27 -11.04
CA GLY A 197 -19.61 3.61 -10.88
C GLY A 197 -18.93 3.29 -12.21
N PHE A 198 -17.59 3.16 -12.17
CA PHE A 198 -16.81 2.82 -13.35
C PHE A 198 -15.55 2.03 -12.97
N GLY A 199 -15.38 0.84 -13.58
CA GLY A 199 -14.15 0.06 -13.56
C GLY A 199 -13.32 0.31 -14.82
N ASN A 200 -12.05 0.70 -14.68
CA ASN A 200 -11.14 0.94 -15.79
C ASN A 200 -10.44 -0.35 -16.27
N TRP A 201 -11.11 -1.48 -16.19
CA TRP A 201 -10.71 -2.80 -16.68
C TRP A 201 -11.95 -3.61 -17.08
N PRO A 202 -11.81 -4.71 -17.83
CA PRO A 202 -12.94 -5.52 -18.27
C PRO A 202 -13.73 -6.10 -17.09
N SER A 203 -15.05 -6.21 -17.24
CA SER A 203 -15.92 -6.79 -16.20
C SER A 203 -15.54 -8.23 -15.84
N SER A 204 -15.07 -9.01 -16.81
CA SER A 204 -14.58 -10.38 -16.63
C SER A 204 -13.12 -10.46 -16.19
N GLY A 205 -12.39 -9.33 -16.23
CA GLY A 205 -10.96 -9.29 -15.88
C GLY A 205 -10.76 -9.39 -14.38
N PRO A 206 -9.89 -10.30 -13.89
CA PRO A 206 -9.50 -10.34 -12.50
C PRO A 206 -8.70 -9.09 -12.09
N ARG A 207 -8.84 -8.69 -10.83
CA ARG A 207 -8.06 -7.62 -10.23
C ARG A 207 -7.62 -8.03 -8.84
N ASN A 208 -6.32 -8.19 -8.64
CA ASN A 208 -5.82 -8.46 -7.31
C ASN A 208 -6.02 -7.24 -6.40
N ILE A 209 -6.58 -7.45 -5.23
CA ILE A 209 -6.90 -6.41 -4.25
C ILE A 209 -6.50 -6.83 -2.85
N VAL A 210 -6.23 -5.86 -1.99
CA VAL A 210 -6.00 -6.07 -0.55
C VAL A 210 -6.62 -4.94 0.24
N GLY A 211 -7.19 -5.24 1.40
CA GLY A 211 -7.74 -4.22 2.29
C GLY A 211 -6.64 -3.36 2.92
N VAL A 212 -6.92 -2.07 3.10
CA VAL A 212 -5.94 -1.14 3.70
C VAL A 212 -5.51 -1.57 5.10
N SER A 213 -6.44 -2.08 5.92
CA SER A 213 -6.12 -2.59 7.25
C SER A 213 -5.32 -3.89 7.18
N ASP A 214 -5.59 -4.75 6.18
CA ASP A 214 -4.90 -6.04 6.03
C ASP A 214 -3.44 -5.84 5.63
N ILE A 215 -3.17 -4.98 4.65
CA ILE A 215 -1.78 -4.68 4.24
C ILE A 215 -1.04 -3.91 5.34
N ALA A 216 -1.70 -3.01 6.05
CA ALA A 216 -1.10 -2.28 7.16
C ALA A 216 -0.73 -3.23 8.31
N GLN A 217 -1.55 -4.25 8.58
CA GLN A 217 -1.22 -5.30 9.55
C GLN A 217 0.05 -6.06 9.13
N LEU A 218 0.22 -6.36 7.84
CA LEU A 218 1.44 -7.02 7.35
C LEU A 218 2.68 -6.15 7.59
N TYR A 219 2.63 -4.86 7.24
CA TYR A 219 3.73 -3.93 7.52
C TYR A 219 4.05 -3.86 9.01
N ALA A 220 3.04 -3.77 9.87
CA ALA A 220 3.22 -3.74 11.31
C ALA A 220 3.87 -5.03 11.83
N LYS A 221 3.39 -6.21 11.41
CA LYS A 221 3.98 -7.51 11.77
C LYS A 221 5.44 -7.62 11.38
N MET A 222 5.80 -7.21 10.14
CA MET A 222 7.18 -7.20 9.67
C MET A 222 8.06 -6.23 10.48
N ALA A 223 7.49 -5.07 10.85
CA ALA A 223 8.21 -4.06 11.59
C ALA A 223 8.57 -4.49 13.03
N ILE A 224 7.69 -5.25 13.70
CA ILE A 224 7.92 -5.72 15.07
C ILE A 224 8.58 -7.09 15.17
N ALA A 225 8.57 -7.89 14.10
CA ALA A 225 9.14 -9.24 14.10
C ALA A 225 10.63 -9.21 14.47
N ASP A 226 11.07 -10.11 15.32
CA ASP A 226 12.49 -10.24 15.68
C ASP A 226 13.32 -10.60 14.44
N GLU A 227 12.83 -11.52 13.63
CA GLU A 227 13.44 -11.95 12.39
C GLU A 227 12.47 -11.76 11.21
N VAL A 228 13.00 -11.38 10.05
CA VAL A 228 12.35 -11.42 8.74
C VAL A 228 13.28 -12.15 7.80
N LYS A 229 12.85 -13.30 7.30
CA LYS A 229 13.74 -14.27 6.62
C LYS A 229 14.11 -13.89 5.20
N HIS A 230 13.32 -13.08 4.55
CA HIS A 230 13.48 -12.71 3.15
C HIS A 230 13.46 -11.20 2.95
N ASP A 231 14.03 -10.74 1.83
CA ASP A 231 14.09 -9.32 1.48
C ASP A 231 12.95 -8.90 0.53
N THR A 232 12.06 -9.84 0.16
CA THR A 232 10.94 -9.56 -0.73
C THR A 232 9.72 -10.41 -0.34
N TYR A 233 8.54 -9.76 -0.32
CA TYR A 233 7.26 -10.40 -0.05
C TYR A 233 6.16 -9.85 -0.95
N MET A 234 5.23 -10.74 -1.36
CA MET A 234 4.00 -10.34 -2.01
C MET A 234 2.96 -9.92 -0.97
N GLY A 235 2.63 -8.62 -0.95
CA GLY A 235 1.55 -8.04 -0.15
C GLY A 235 0.24 -8.02 -0.95
N THR A 236 -0.19 -9.19 -1.42
CA THR A 236 -1.30 -9.37 -2.35
C THR A 236 -2.45 -10.12 -1.70
N GLY A 237 -3.66 -9.95 -2.21
CA GLY A 237 -4.86 -10.58 -1.68
C GLY A 237 -5.61 -11.39 -2.75
N PRO A 238 -6.94 -11.55 -2.62
CA PRO A 238 -7.76 -12.24 -3.62
C PRO A 238 -7.82 -11.45 -4.93
N SER A 239 -8.19 -12.15 -6.00
CA SER A 239 -8.28 -11.61 -7.36
C SER A 239 -9.71 -11.73 -7.93
N PRO A 240 -10.70 -11.02 -7.37
CA PRO A 240 -12.04 -11.01 -7.92
C PRO A 240 -12.07 -10.37 -9.31
N THR A 241 -13.03 -10.78 -10.14
CA THR A 241 -13.36 -10.09 -11.38
C THR A 241 -14.05 -8.75 -11.11
N GLY A 242 -14.05 -7.86 -12.10
CA GLY A 242 -14.79 -6.60 -12.00
C GLY A 242 -16.28 -6.83 -11.71
N ARG A 243 -16.86 -7.86 -12.32
CA ARG A 243 -18.27 -8.27 -12.12
C ARG A 243 -18.51 -8.69 -10.67
N GLU A 244 -17.68 -9.55 -10.10
CA GLU A 244 -17.82 -9.99 -8.71
C GLU A 244 -17.77 -8.82 -7.73
N ILE A 245 -16.88 -7.84 -7.96
CA ILE A 245 -16.85 -6.63 -7.12
C ILE A 245 -18.15 -5.82 -7.31
N ALA A 246 -18.63 -5.64 -8.55
CA ALA A 246 -19.87 -4.92 -8.83
C ALA A 246 -21.09 -5.61 -8.22
N ASP A 247 -21.15 -6.94 -8.24
CA ASP A 247 -22.24 -7.70 -7.65
C ASP A 247 -22.27 -7.57 -6.13
N ILE A 248 -21.09 -7.53 -5.48
CA ILE A 248 -21.00 -7.23 -4.06
C ILE A 248 -21.49 -5.80 -3.78
N VAL A 249 -21.06 -4.80 -4.55
CA VAL A 249 -21.52 -3.42 -4.37
C VAL A 249 -23.05 -3.33 -4.52
N LYS A 250 -23.62 -3.95 -5.54
CA LYS A 250 -25.08 -3.99 -5.79
C LYS A 250 -25.88 -4.74 -4.73
N ARG A 251 -25.28 -5.71 -4.07
CA ARG A 251 -25.92 -6.40 -2.92
C ARG A 251 -26.26 -5.42 -1.78
N TYR A 252 -25.41 -4.44 -1.55
CA TYR A 252 -25.60 -3.41 -0.53
C TYR A 252 -26.24 -2.13 -1.07
N LEU A 253 -26.13 -1.88 -2.36
CA LEU A 253 -26.60 -0.69 -3.07
C LEU A 253 -27.30 -1.15 -4.36
N PRO A 254 -28.54 -1.68 -4.28
CA PRO A 254 -29.23 -2.29 -5.43
C PRO A 254 -29.37 -1.36 -6.64
N GLU A 255 -29.51 -0.05 -6.41
CA GLU A 255 -29.64 0.97 -7.47
C GLU A 255 -28.29 1.41 -8.08
N ALA A 256 -27.17 0.78 -7.68
CA ALA A 256 -25.86 1.17 -8.19
C ALA A 256 -25.71 0.82 -9.67
N GLU A 257 -25.42 1.81 -10.48
CA GLU A 257 -25.05 1.64 -11.89
C GLU A 257 -23.53 1.57 -12.00
N ILE A 258 -22.98 0.45 -12.51
CA ILE A 258 -21.54 0.25 -12.64
C ILE A 258 -21.25 -0.23 -14.06
N THR A 259 -20.36 0.49 -14.73
CA THR A 259 -19.87 0.19 -16.08
C THR A 259 -18.39 -0.15 -16.10
N PHE A 260 -17.89 -0.72 -17.20
CA PHE A 260 -16.51 -1.18 -17.33
C PHE A 260 -15.90 -0.76 -18.66
N ASP A 261 -14.58 -0.61 -18.69
CA ASP A 261 -13.82 -0.51 -19.94
C ASP A 261 -13.47 -1.92 -20.44
N GLU A 262 -14.36 -2.49 -21.25
CA GLU A 262 -14.20 -3.84 -21.78
C GLU A 262 -13.01 -4.00 -22.75
N LYS A 263 -12.38 -2.89 -23.17
CA LYS A 263 -11.21 -2.89 -24.07
C LYS A 263 -9.89 -2.75 -23.34
N ALA A 264 -9.93 -2.43 -22.06
CA ALA A 264 -8.73 -2.27 -21.25
C ALA A 264 -7.99 -3.61 -21.08
N ARG A 265 -6.67 -3.56 -21.00
CA ARG A 265 -5.85 -4.75 -20.69
C ARG A 265 -5.91 -5.06 -19.19
N VAL A 266 -5.91 -6.34 -18.87
CA VAL A 266 -5.88 -6.82 -17.48
C VAL A 266 -4.47 -6.69 -16.92
N PRO A 267 -4.28 -5.95 -15.82
CA PRO A 267 -2.99 -5.91 -15.12
C PRO A 267 -2.61 -7.29 -14.59
N ALA A 268 -1.35 -7.50 -14.22
CA ALA A 268 -0.93 -8.71 -13.51
C ALA A 268 -1.77 -8.90 -12.24
N TRP A 269 -2.28 -10.10 -12.03
CA TRP A 269 -3.24 -10.41 -10.96
C TRP A 269 -2.99 -11.74 -10.26
N ASN A 270 -2.31 -12.70 -10.92
CA ASN A 270 -2.13 -14.06 -10.42
C ASN A 270 -0.88 -14.17 -9.56
N PHE A 271 -0.98 -13.73 -8.30
CA PHE A 271 0.15 -13.64 -7.38
C PHE A 271 0.11 -14.71 -6.29
N ASP A 272 1.28 -15.24 -5.95
CA ASP A 272 1.50 -16.08 -4.78
C ASP A 272 1.95 -15.23 -3.58
N ASN A 273 1.15 -15.18 -2.53
CA ASN A 273 1.47 -14.50 -1.29
C ASN A 273 1.79 -15.45 -0.12
N SER A 274 1.99 -16.73 -0.42
CA SER A 274 2.16 -17.78 0.59
C SER A 274 3.31 -17.49 1.55
N ARG A 275 4.41 -16.89 1.07
CA ARG A 275 5.55 -16.49 1.88
C ARG A 275 5.13 -15.54 3.02
N ALA A 276 4.42 -14.46 2.69
CA ALA A 276 3.93 -13.51 3.69
C ALA A 276 2.90 -14.13 4.64
N VAL A 277 1.98 -14.93 4.10
CA VAL A 277 0.94 -15.62 4.88
C VAL A 277 1.55 -16.57 5.90
N HIS A 278 2.49 -17.43 5.49
CA HIS A 278 3.08 -18.45 6.36
C HIS A 278 4.01 -17.84 7.42
N GLU A 279 4.89 -16.93 7.03
CA GLU A 279 5.88 -16.38 7.94
C GLU A 279 5.26 -15.48 9.01
N PHE A 280 4.34 -14.60 8.60
CA PHE A 280 3.72 -13.62 9.51
C PHE A 280 2.35 -14.06 10.02
N LYS A 281 1.87 -15.26 9.65
CA LYS A 281 0.49 -15.70 9.93
C LYS A 281 -0.51 -14.57 9.57
N TRP A 282 -0.27 -14.01 8.38
CA TRP A 282 -1.03 -12.88 7.89
C TRP A 282 -2.43 -13.34 7.47
N LYS A 283 -3.45 -12.65 7.95
CA LYS A 283 -4.85 -12.93 7.63
C LYS A 283 -5.40 -11.83 6.75
N ILE A 284 -6.00 -12.21 5.63
CA ILE A 284 -6.62 -11.32 4.67
C ILE A 284 -8.13 -11.52 4.76
N ARG A 285 -8.87 -10.43 4.85
CA ARG A 285 -10.34 -10.45 4.87
C ARG A 285 -10.90 -10.89 3.51
N SER A 286 -12.14 -11.33 3.49
CA SER A 286 -12.86 -11.63 2.24
C SER A 286 -13.07 -10.37 1.40
N VAL A 287 -13.27 -10.56 0.08
CA VAL A 287 -13.56 -9.45 -0.84
C VAL A 287 -14.78 -8.65 -0.35
N GLU A 288 -15.81 -9.36 0.11
CA GLU A 288 -17.04 -8.72 0.60
C GLU A 288 -16.79 -7.84 1.82
N GLU A 289 -15.99 -8.31 2.78
CA GLU A 289 -15.64 -7.51 3.97
C GLU A 289 -14.86 -6.25 3.60
N MET A 290 -13.92 -6.36 2.67
CA MET A 290 -13.12 -5.23 2.21
C MET A 290 -13.98 -4.20 1.45
N VAL A 291 -14.89 -4.65 0.58
CA VAL A 291 -15.80 -3.79 -0.18
C VAL A 291 -16.79 -3.09 0.75
N LEU A 292 -17.40 -3.83 1.70
CA LEU A 292 -18.34 -3.26 2.66
C LEU A 292 -17.66 -2.23 3.59
N ASP A 293 -16.42 -2.50 4.01
CA ASP A 293 -15.61 -1.57 4.81
C ASP A 293 -15.41 -0.23 4.05
N GLU A 294 -15.08 -0.29 2.76
CA GLU A 294 -14.91 0.91 1.94
C GLU A 294 -16.24 1.65 1.71
N ILE A 295 -17.34 0.94 1.44
CA ILE A 295 -18.66 1.53 1.33
C ILE A 295 -19.00 2.27 2.62
N ASN A 296 -18.88 1.61 3.76
CA ASN A 296 -19.25 2.17 5.05
C ASN A 296 -18.37 3.34 5.48
N GLY A 297 -17.06 3.25 5.29
CA GLY A 297 -16.17 4.37 5.57
C GLY A 297 -16.44 5.58 4.68
N THR A 298 -16.80 5.36 3.41
CA THR A 298 -17.19 6.43 2.48
C THR A 298 -18.50 7.08 2.91
N ARG A 299 -19.51 6.27 3.27
CA ARG A 299 -20.81 6.76 3.75
C ARG A 299 -20.65 7.55 5.06
N GLN A 300 -19.91 7.02 6.00
CA GLN A 300 -19.63 7.69 7.28
C GLN A 300 -18.94 9.04 7.09
N ALA A 301 -17.96 9.12 6.21
CA ALA A 301 -17.28 10.38 5.88
C ALA A 301 -18.23 11.42 5.23
N ALA A 302 -19.32 10.96 4.60
CA ALA A 302 -20.37 11.79 4.03
C ALA A 302 -21.58 12.03 4.98
N GLY A 303 -21.51 11.59 6.24
CA GLY A 303 -22.58 11.70 7.21
C GLY A 303 -23.77 10.75 6.97
N LEU A 304 -23.57 9.70 6.17
CA LEU A 304 -24.60 8.70 5.87
C LEU A 304 -24.47 7.49 6.80
N SER A 305 -25.61 6.84 7.12
CA SER A 305 -25.62 5.64 7.95
C SER A 305 -24.87 4.48 7.30
N PRO A 306 -24.10 3.68 8.06
CA PRO A 306 -23.47 2.48 7.55
C PRO A 306 -24.51 1.43 7.13
N LEU A 307 -24.13 0.59 6.18
CA LEU A 307 -24.91 -0.56 5.74
C LEU A 307 -24.48 -1.81 6.51
N THR A 308 -25.43 -2.64 6.87
CA THR A 308 -25.16 -3.91 7.56
C THR A 308 -25.26 -5.07 6.56
N ARG A 309 -24.53 -6.16 6.79
CA ARG A 309 -24.82 -7.41 6.09
C ARG A 309 -26.31 -7.73 6.29
N SER A 310 -27.07 -7.87 5.19
CA SER A 310 -28.38 -8.52 5.30
C SER A 310 -28.08 -9.92 5.88
N ARG A 311 -28.75 -10.25 6.98
CA ARG A 311 -28.86 -11.64 7.40
C ARG A 311 -29.70 -12.36 6.33
N SER A 312 -29.08 -12.74 5.24
CA SER A 312 -29.64 -13.73 4.33
C SER A 312 -29.28 -15.08 4.91
N ASP A 313 -30.30 -15.81 5.22
CA ASP A 313 -30.39 -17.17 5.73
C ASP A 313 -29.36 -18.14 5.15
#